data_ccc5adc4ed4296b4aba7dc1eeec82dfc
#
_entry.id   ccc5adc4ed4296b4aba7dc1eeec82dfc
#
_cell.length_a   1.000
_cell.length_b   1.000
_cell.length_c   1.000
_cell.angle_alpha   90.00
_cell.angle_beta   90.00
_cell.angle_gamma   90.00
#
_symmetry.space_group_name_H-M   'P 1'
#
loop_
_entity.id
_entity.type
_entity.pdbx_description
1 polymer ?
#
loop_
_entity_poly.entity_id
_entity_poly.type
_entity_poly.pdbx_seq_one_letter_code
_entity_poly.pdbx_strand_id
1 'polypeptide(L)'
;EGKILIHNIQGLNESLEFEVVIYPQYPFKSHNSEAIKFVNKDLIPYKHVMGNGAICIHTLHSPDLKQKLNADFESLKNWVIKYYINKESDTHYEHIIIDEQPFNDIYYSYQFTDAENSFTKGDFGQVELIHLNNGIYKEKRISNYLIKSFQSYNPRKKRECNWSDYYLKLNTTNSGLFVFLKEVPALHNRFAFTNWLELEKYLPDEFLKFLNDFQKNNTK
;
A
#
# COMPACT_ATOMS: atom_id res chain seq x y z
N GLU A 1 -20.96 -19.78 6.83
CA GLU A 1 -20.12 -18.96 7.72
C GLU A 1 -19.80 -19.77 8.97
N GLY A 2 -18.61 -19.64 9.48
CA GLY A 2 -18.15 -20.33 10.67
C GLY A 2 -16.97 -19.61 11.31
N LYS A 3 -16.50 -20.14 12.44
CA LYS A 3 -15.32 -19.63 13.10
C LYS A 3 -14.27 -20.71 13.25
N ILE A 4 -13.01 -20.30 13.17
CA ILE A 4 -11.86 -21.17 13.42
C ILE A 4 -10.93 -20.49 14.43
N LEU A 5 -10.22 -21.32 15.18
CA LEU A 5 -9.17 -20.89 16.09
C LEU A 5 -7.83 -21.46 15.59
N ILE A 6 -6.88 -20.59 15.39
CA ILE A 6 -5.49 -20.98 15.16
C ILE A 6 -4.76 -20.90 16.48
N HIS A 7 -4.20 -22.02 16.90
CA HIS A 7 -3.43 -22.17 18.13
C HIS A 7 -2.27 -23.13 17.92
N ASN A 8 -1.42 -23.31 18.93
CA ASN A 8 -0.29 -24.25 18.94
C ASN A 8 0.74 -24.01 17.82
N ILE A 9 0.90 -22.76 17.39
CA ILE A 9 2.01 -22.35 16.53
C ILE A 9 3.11 -21.80 17.43
N GLN A 10 4.33 -22.25 17.22
CA GLN A 10 5.49 -21.75 17.95
C GLN A 10 5.64 -20.23 17.75
N GLY A 11 5.70 -19.47 18.84
CA GLY A 11 5.76 -18.02 18.83
C GLY A 11 4.39 -17.31 18.88
N LEU A 12 3.29 -18.07 18.83
CA LEU A 12 1.95 -17.53 19.03
C LEU A 12 1.58 -17.62 20.51
N ASN A 13 1.47 -16.48 21.19
CA ASN A 13 1.19 -16.42 22.63
C ASN A 13 -0.28 -16.64 22.96
N GLU A 14 -1.17 -16.26 22.04
CA GLU A 14 -2.62 -16.34 22.18
C GLU A 14 -3.23 -16.96 20.93
N SER A 15 -4.36 -17.63 21.06
CA SER A 15 -5.07 -18.15 19.90
C SER A 15 -5.69 -17.02 19.09
N LEU A 16 -5.60 -17.12 17.76
CA LEU A 16 -6.23 -16.20 16.83
C LEU A 16 -7.55 -16.78 16.31
N GLU A 17 -8.62 -16.06 16.50
CA GLU A 17 -9.94 -16.39 15.95
C GLU A 17 -10.12 -15.74 14.59
N PHE A 18 -10.64 -16.49 13.64
CA PHE A 18 -11.05 -15.99 12.32
C PHE A 18 -12.47 -16.41 12.01
N GLU A 19 -13.25 -15.47 11.50
CA GLU A 19 -14.49 -15.80 10.80
C GLU A 19 -14.14 -16.37 9.43
N VAL A 20 -14.78 -17.47 9.06
CA VAL A 20 -14.57 -18.14 7.76
C VAL A 20 -15.82 -17.96 6.91
N VAL A 21 -15.66 -17.35 5.76
CA VAL A 21 -16.71 -17.17 4.77
C VAL A 21 -16.36 -18.00 3.54
N ILE A 22 -17.19 -18.98 3.19
CA ILE A 22 -17.04 -19.81 2.00
C ILE A 22 -18.16 -19.42 1.03
N TYR A 23 -17.79 -19.03 -0.18
CA TYR A 23 -18.73 -18.66 -1.24
C TYR A 23 -19.20 -19.92 -2.01
N PRO A 24 -20.40 -19.88 -2.61
CA PRO A 24 -20.99 -21.05 -3.26
C PRO A 24 -20.15 -21.65 -4.38
N GLN A 25 -19.31 -20.85 -5.04
CA GLN A 25 -18.43 -21.32 -6.12
C GLN A 25 -17.19 -22.09 -5.64
N TYR A 26 -16.95 -22.18 -4.33
CA TYR A 26 -15.82 -22.95 -3.80
C TYR A 26 -15.83 -24.38 -4.33
N PRO A 27 -14.71 -24.95 -4.78
CA PRO A 27 -13.31 -24.53 -4.61
C PRO A 27 -12.77 -23.60 -5.72
N PHE A 28 -13.60 -23.15 -6.64
CA PHE A 28 -13.19 -22.36 -7.79
C PHE A 28 -13.06 -20.87 -7.42
N LYS A 29 -12.08 -20.19 -8.03
CA LYS A 29 -11.92 -18.74 -7.90
C LYS A 29 -12.96 -18.01 -8.74
N SER A 30 -13.32 -16.81 -8.33
CA SER A 30 -14.10 -15.88 -9.13
C SER A 30 -13.28 -14.63 -9.39
N HIS A 31 -12.99 -14.33 -10.67
CA HIS A 31 -12.25 -13.14 -11.07
C HIS A 31 -10.95 -12.91 -10.27
N ASN A 32 -10.11 -13.90 -10.14
CA ASN A 32 -8.88 -13.90 -9.33
C ASN A 32 -9.08 -13.77 -7.81
N SER A 33 -10.32 -13.80 -7.32
CA SER A 33 -10.61 -13.80 -5.88
C SER A 33 -10.79 -15.22 -5.37
N GLU A 34 -10.20 -15.50 -4.21
CA GLU A 34 -10.44 -16.77 -3.53
C GLU A 34 -11.91 -16.86 -3.07
N ALA A 35 -12.48 -18.06 -3.22
CA ALA A 35 -13.86 -18.34 -2.80
C ALA A 35 -13.99 -18.70 -1.31
N ILE A 36 -12.89 -18.61 -0.56
CA ILE A 36 -12.85 -18.67 0.90
C ILE A 36 -12.18 -17.42 1.41
N LYS A 37 -12.67 -16.87 2.51
CA LYS A 37 -12.07 -15.74 3.22
C LYS A 37 -11.92 -16.06 4.70
N PHE A 38 -10.80 -15.67 5.26
CA PHE A 38 -10.53 -15.67 6.69
C PHE A 38 -10.52 -14.22 7.13
N VAL A 39 -11.42 -13.85 8.03
CA VAL A 39 -11.64 -12.45 8.41
C VAL A 39 -11.38 -12.27 9.89
N ASN A 40 -10.55 -11.29 10.21
CA ASN A 40 -10.38 -10.77 11.55
C ASN A 40 -10.07 -9.25 11.47
N LYS A 41 -11.00 -8.43 11.92
CA LYS A 41 -10.89 -6.97 11.83
C LYS A 41 -9.82 -6.38 12.74
N ASP A 42 -9.48 -7.05 13.82
CA ASP A 42 -8.42 -6.58 14.74
C ASP A 42 -7.02 -6.69 14.10
N LEU A 43 -6.91 -7.48 13.03
CA LEU A 43 -5.67 -7.68 12.28
C LEU A 43 -5.50 -6.72 11.11
N ILE A 44 -6.43 -5.81 10.85
CA ILE A 44 -6.33 -4.80 9.78
C ILE A 44 -5.00 -4.04 9.79
N PRO A 45 -4.38 -3.69 10.94
CA PRO A 45 -3.09 -3.03 10.96
C PRO A 45 -1.93 -3.87 10.40
N TYR A 46 -2.11 -5.18 10.24
CA TYR A 46 -1.06 -6.07 9.76
C TYR A 46 -1.02 -6.14 8.22
N LYS A 47 0.14 -6.53 7.68
CA LYS A 47 0.34 -6.69 6.25
C LYS A 47 -0.55 -7.81 5.68
N HIS A 48 -0.93 -7.65 4.42
CA HIS A 48 -1.81 -8.60 3.72
C HIS A 48 -3.17 -8.83 4.39
N VAL A 49 -3.67 -7.81 5.08
CA VAL A 49 -5.03 -7.76 5.58
C VAL A 49 -5.78 -6.64 4.88
N MET A 50 -6.89 -6.95 4.28
CA MET A 50 -7.72 -5.99 3.57
C MET A 50 -8.49 -5.08 4.55
N GLY A 51 -8.98 -3.92 4.08
CA GLY A 51 -9.72 -2.97 4.92
C GLY A 51 -10.99 -3.52 5.57
N ASN A 52 -11.51 -4.65 5.09
CA ASN A 52 -12.61 -5.38 5.72
C ASN A 52 -12.17 -6.48 6.70
N GLY A 53 -10.86 -6.61 6.97
CA GLY A 53 -10.28 -7.63 7.85
C GLY A 53 -10.00 -8.97 7.18
N ALA A 54 -10.26 -9.12 5.87
CA ALA A 54 -9.97 -10.36 5.16
C ALA A 54 -8.45 -10.51 4.96
N ILE A 55 -7.93 -11.69 5.28
CA ILE A 55 -6.54 -12.06 5.02
C ILE A 55 -6.35 -12.29 3.53
N CYS A 56 -5.33 -11.68 2.95
CA CYS A 56 -4.97 -11.87 1.56
C CYS A 56 -4.22 -13.19 1.41
N ILE A 57 -4.94 -14.23 0.97
CA ILE A 57 -4.37 -15.53 0.65
C ILE A 57 -4.44 -15.78 -0.86
N HIS A 58 -3.44 -16.45 -1.39
CA HIS A 58 -3.39 -16.90 -2.77
C HIS A 58 -2.96 -18.35 -2.81
N THR A 59 -3.83 -19.22 -3.29
CA THR A 59 -3.56 -20.64 -3.38
C THR A 59 -3.77 -21.14 -4.80
N LEU A 60 -3.14 -22.27 -5.12
CA LEU A 60 -3.33 -22.90 -6.42
C LEU A 60 -4.76 -23.42 -6.55
N HIS A 61 -5.26 -23.39 -7.78
CA HIS A 61 -6.53 -23.99 -8.10
C HIS A 61 -6.47 -25.52 -7.94
N SER A 62 -7.46 -26.10 -7.29
CA SER A 62 -7.66 -27.56 -7.25
C SER A 62 -9.17 -27.86 -7.28
N PRO A 63 -9.61 -28.81 -8.13
CA PRO A 63 -10.98 -29.26 -8.08
C PRO A 63 -11.27 -30.21 -6.90
N ASP A 64 -10.22 -30.72 -6.26
CA ASP A 64 -10.34 -31.55 -5.06
C ASP A 64 -10.57 -30.66 -3.83
N LEU A 65 -11.74 -30.77 -3.23
CA LEU A 65 -12.16 -29.99 -2.08
C LEU A 65 -11.21 -30.10 -0.89
N LYS A 66 -10.72 -31.31 -0.61
CA LYS A 66 -9.84 -31.55 0.53
C LYS A 66 -8.47 -30.94 0.31
N GLN A 67 -7.91 -31.10 -0.89
CA GLN A 67 -6.62 -30.50 -1.25
C GLN A 67 -6.71 -28.97 -1.23
N LYS A 68 -7.77 -28.40 -1.82
CA LYS A 68 -7.98 -26.96 -1.85
C LYS A 68 -8.13 -26.40 -0.44
N LEU A 69 -8.95 -27.04 0.40
CA LEU A 69 -9.17 -26.59 1.77
C LEU A 69 -7.86 -26.64 2.59
N ASN A 70 -7.10 -27.72 2.48
CA ASN A 70 -5.80 -27.82 3.14
C ASN A 70 -4.83 -26.71 2.68
N ALA A 71 -4.78 -26.44 1.37
CA ALA A 71 -3.93 -25.37 0.83
C ALA A 71 -4.34 -23.99 1.36
N ASP A 72 -5.63 -23.71 1.48
CA ASP A 72 -6.15 -22.45 2.00
C ASP A 72 -5.81 -22.27 3.49
N PHE A 73 -5.95 -23.32 4.29
CA PHE A 73 -5.57 -23.29 5.71
C PHE A 73 -4.06 -23.19 5.92
N GLU A 74 -3.25 -23.89 5.13
CA GLU A 74 -1.80 -23.74 5.20
C GLU A 74 -1.37 -22.33 4.75
N SER A 75 -2.03 -21.74 3.79
CA SER A 75 -1.79 -20.35 3.40
C SER A 75 -2.11 -19.37 4.54
N LEU A 76 -3.23 -19.54 5.24
CA LEU A 76 -3.55 -18.76 6.42
C LEU A 76 -2.53 -18.95 7.53
N LYS A 77 -2.13 -20.19 7.83
CA LYS A 77 -1.11 -20.50 8.83
C LYS A 77 0.23 -19.86 8.50
N ASN A 78 0.64 -19.91 7.23
CA ASN A 78 1.84 -19.24 6.75
C ASN A 78 1.75 -17.72 6.90
N TRP A 79 0.59 -17.12 6.65
CA TRP A 79 0.36 -15.70 6.92
C TRP A 79 0.56 -15.38 8.42
N VAL A 80 -0.01 -16.19 9.33
CA VAL A 80 0.17 -16.01 10.78
C VAL A 80 1.64 -16.07 11.17
N ILE A 81 2.37 -17.04 10.65
CA ILE A 81 3.82 -17.17 10.95
C ILE A 81 4.60 -15.97 10.42
N LYS A 82 4.41 -15.63 9.15
CA LYS A 82 5.19 -14.60 8.47
C LYS A 82 4.90 -13.20 9.03
N TYR A 83 3.64 -12.81 9.01
CA TYR A 83 3.27 -11.41 9.19
C TYR A 83 2.76 -11.08 10.59
N TYR A 84 2.16 -12.03 11.29
CA TYR A 84 1.72 -11.82 12.67
C TYR A 84 2.83 -12.10 13.69
N ILE A 85 3.49 -13.27 13.59
CA ILE A 85 4.52 -13.67 14.55
C ILE A 85 5.87 -13.04 14.20
N ASN A 86 6.41 -13.32 13.01
CA ASN A 86 7.75 -12.91 12.60
C ASN A 86 7.83 -11.46 12.17
N LYS A 87 6.68 -10.82 11.84
CA LYS A 87 6.61 -9.43 11.37
C LYS A 87 7.54 -9.19 10.17
N GLU A 88 7.60 -10.17 9.26
CA GLU A 88 8.47 -10.11 8.09
C GLU A 88 8.13 -8.90 7.22
N SER A 89 9.14 -8.26 6.66
CA SER A 89 8.97 -7.19 5.68
C SER A 89 8.53 -7.77 4.34
N ASP A 90 7.72 -7.01 3.61
CA ASP A 90 7.31 -7.34 2.26
C ASP A 90 7.38 -6.08 1.40
N THR A 91 8.44 -5.98 0.61
CA THR A 91 8.72 -4.81 -0.22
C THR A 91 7.67 -4.56 -1.31
N HIS A 92 6.95 -5.59 -1.73
CA HIS A 92 5.88 -5.45 -2.72
C HIS A 92 4.57 -4.94 -2.12
N TYR A 93 4.32 -5.25 -0.86
CA TYR A 93 3.11 -4.82 -0.17
C TYR A 93 3.16 -3.36 0.28
N GLU A 94 4.33 -2.89 0.64
CA GLU A 94 4.55 -1.57 1.22
C GLU A 94 4.25 -0.43 0.24
N HIS A 95 4.16 -0.71 -1.04
CA HIS A 95 3.74 0.26 -2.07
C HIS A 95 2.22 0.55 -2.11
N ILE A 96 1.42 -0.21 -1.38
CA ILE A 96 -0.06 -0.17 -1.47
C ILE A 96 -0.70 0.70 -0.37
N ILE A 97 0.09 1.24 0.53
CA ILE A 97 -0.38 1.74 1.83
C ILE A 97 -1.07 3.11 1.80
N ILE A 98 -1.20 3.76 0.69
CA ILE A 98 -1.30 5.23 0.70
C ILE A 98 -2.72 5.77 0.77
N ASP A 99 -3.77 4.97 0.86
CA ASP A 99 -4.96 5.55 0.32
C ASP A 99 -6.14 5.78 1.25
N GLU A 100 -6.02 5.71 2.54
CA GLU A 100 -7.27 5.72 3.33
C GLU A 100 -7.48 6.92 4.27
N GLN A 101 -6.62 7.93 4.19
CA GLN A 101 -6.83 9.16 4.95
C GLN A 101 -7.18 10.31 4.01
N PRO A 102 -8.47 10.72 3.96
CA PRO A 102 -8.86 11.86 3.16
C PRO A 102 -8.29 13.15 3.77
N PHE A 103 -7.82 14.04 2.92
CA PHE A 103 -7.53 15.41 3.31
C PHE A 103 -8.71 16.30 2.84
N ASN A 104 -9.39 16.97 3.76
CA ASN A 104 -10.60 17.75 3.47
C ASN A 104 -11.68 16.94 2.70
N ASP A 105 -11.91 15.70 3.10
CA ASP A 105 -12.87 14.77 2.48
C ASP A 105 -12.55 14.42 1.00
N ILE A 106 -11.33 14.66 0.57
CA ILE A 106 -10.85 14.30 -0.77
C ILE A 106 -9.78 13.24 -0.65
N TYR A 107 -9.95 12.15 -1.39
CA TYR A 107 -8.92 11.14 -1.59
C TYR A 107 -8.07 11.52 -2.80
N TYR A 108 -6.76 11.57 -2.61
CA TYR A 108 -5.81 11.86 -3.66
C TYR A 108 -5.20 10.58 -4.20
N SER A 109 -5.28 10.38 -5.51
CA SER A 109 -4.67 9.26 -6.21
C SER A 109 -3.53 9.77 -7.10
N TYR A 110 -2.33 9.23 -6.92
CA TYR A 110 -1.15 9.56 -7.71
C TYR A 110 -0.67 8.32 -8.46
N GLN A 111 -0.48 8.45 -9.76
CA GLN A 111 0.00 7.38 -10.61
C GLN A 111 1.29 7.79 -11.31
N PHE A 112 2.21 6.86 -11.45
CA PHE A 112 3.48 7.05 -12.13
C PHE A 112 3.88 5.77 -12.87
N THR A 113 4.79 5.88 -13.84
CA THR A 113 5.28 4.76 -14.65
C THR A 113 6.80 4.79 -14.73
N ASP A 114 7.41 3.61 -14.73
CA ASP A 114 8.83 3.34 -15.06
C ASP A 114 9.89 4.20 -14.36
N ALA A 115 9.48 5.05 -13.42
CA ALA A 115 10.40 5.94 -12.73
C ALA A 115 11.01 5.30 -11.48
N GLU A 116 10.32 4.36 -10.84
CA GLU A 116 10.71 3.77 -9.55
C GLU A 116 12.06 3.08 -9.58
N ASN A 117 12.38 2.38 -10.66
CA ASN A 117 13.64 1.65 -10.82
C ASN A 117 14.87 2.56 -11.02
N SER A 118 14.65 3.85 -11.20
CA SER A 118 15.71 4.83 -11.44
C SER A 118 16.10 5.66 -10.23
N PHE A 119 15.43 5.45 -9.09
CA PHE A 119 15.71 6.16 -7.85
C PHE A 119 16.77 5.48 -7.00
N THR A 120 17.51 6.29 -6.29
CA THR A 120 18.42 5.84 -5.24
C THR A 120 17.75 6.08 -3.89
N LYS A 121 17.96 5.18 -2.95
CA LYS A 121 17.45 5.34 -1.58
C LYS A 121 17.94 6.67 -0.98
N GLY A 122 17.01 7.47 -0.49
CA GLY A 122 17.26 8.81 0.01
C GLY A 122 17.11 9.92 -1.02
N ASP A 123 16.83 9.62 -2.30
CA ASP A 123 16.48 10.61 -3.31
C ASP A 123 15.24 11.40 -2.90
N PHE A 124 15.26 12.69 -3.14
CA PHE A 124 14.12 13.57 -2.91
C PHE A 124 14.13 14.76 -3.86
N GLY A 125 13.01 15.46 -3.96
CA GLY A 125 12.89 16.63 -4.80
C GLY A 125 11.45 17.01 -5.10
N GLN A 126 11.24 17.54 -6.30
CA GLN A 126 9.95 18.01 -6.77
C GLN A 126 9.35 17.05 -7.80
N VAL A 127 8.03 16.99 -7.85
CA VAL A 127 7.26 16.31 -8.89
C VAL A 127 6.40 17.31 -9.64
N GLU A 128 6.27 17.08 -10.94
CA GLU A 128 5.31 17.76 -11.81
C GLU A 128 4.09 16.85 -11.98
N LEU A 129 2.90 17.38 -11.68
CA LEU A 129 1.66 16.63 -11.64
C LEU A 129 0.70 17.10 -12.73
N ILE A 130 0.05 16.18 -13.40
CA ILE A 130 -1.08 16.44 -14.30
C ILE A 130 -2.35 16.05 -13.57
N HIS A 131 -3.26 16.99 -13.35
CA HIS A 131 -4.57 16.70 -12.81
C HIS A 131 -5.45 16.11 -13.92
N LEU A 132 -5.93 14.89 -13.73
CA LEU A 132 -6.78 14.22 -14.71
C LEU A 132 -8.25 14.61 -14.55
N ASN A 133 -8.79 14.34 -13.40
CA ASN A 133 -10.18 14.59 -13.09
C ASN A 133 -10.46 14.51 -11.59
N ASN A 134 -11.61 15.03 -11.22
CA ASN A 134 -12.25 14.75 -9.93
C ASN A 134 -13.40 13.77 -10.18
N GLY A 135 -13.52 12.80 -9.30
CA GLY A 135 -14.56 11.80 -9.35
C GLY A 135 -15.26 11.61 -8.00
N ILE A 136 -16.33 10.84 -8.04
CA ILE A 136 -17.00 10.35 -6.83
C ILE A 136 -17.03 8.83 -6.93
N TYR A 137 -16.51 8.16 -5.91
CA TYR A 137 -16.57 6.72 -5.78
C TYR A 137 -17.08 6.36 -4.39
N LYS A 138 -18.22 5.66 -4.34
CA LYS A 138 -18.88 5.29 -3.08
C LYS A 138 -19.03 6.49 -2.11
N GLU A 139 -19.58 7.58 -2.63
CA GLU A 139 -19.81 8.85 -1.90
C GLU A 139 -18.53 9.62 -1.51
N LYS A 140 -17.36 9.10 -1.84
CA LYS A 140 -16.06 9.73 -1.55
C LYS A 140 -15.61 10.55 -2.75
N ARG A 141 -15.11 11.76 -2.49
CA ARG A 141 -14.53 12.63 -3.52
C ARG A 141 -13.11 12.16 -3.80
N ILE A 142 -12.77 11.97 -5.08
CA ILE A 142 -11.43 11.53 -5.51
C ILE A 142 -10.86 12.57 -6.46
N SER A 143 -9.61 12.92 -6.27
CA SER A 143 -8.83 13.74 -7.20
C SER A 143 -7.66 12.91 -7.75
N ASN A 144 -7.64 12.71 -9.06
CA ASN A 144 -6.68 11.84 -9.73
C ASN A 144 -5.58 12.65 -10.40
N TYR A 145 -4.33 12.26 -10.16
CA TYR A 145 -3.14 12.87 -10.73
C TYR A 145 -2.25 11.85 -11.39
N LEU A 146 -1.63 12.25 -12.50
CA LEU A 146 -0.45 11.56 -13.04
C LEU A 146 0.79 12.34 -12.67
N ILE A 147 1.82 11.64 -12.26
CA ILE A 147 3.16 12.23 -12.12
C ILE A 147 3.79 12.27 -13.51
N LYS A 148 4.02 13.47 -14.02
CA LYS A 148 4.64 13.69 -15.31
C LYS A 148 6.15 13.52 -15.24
N SER A 149 6.76 14.10 -14.22
CA SER A 149 8.20 14.00 -14.01
C SER A 149 8.59 14.14 -12.55
N PHE A 150 9.75 13.59 -12.22
CA PHE A 150 10.45 13.78 -10.96
C PHE A 150 11.72 14.59 -11.20
N GLN A 151 11.96 15.60 -10.40
CA GLN A 151 13.18 16.39 -10.40
C GLN A 151 13.91 16.18 -9.07
N SER A 152 14.92 15.30 -9.06
CA SER A 152 15.76 15.10 -7.87
C SER A 152 16.54 16.35 -7.51
N TYR A 153 16.76 16.57 -6.22
CA TYR A 153 17.49 17.72 -5.70
C TYR A 153 19.01 17.51 -5.79
N ASN A 154 19.51 16.35 -5.38
CA ASN A 154 20.95 16.04 -5.38
C ASN A 154 21.21 14.55 -5.69
N PRO A 155 21.87 14.19 -6.80
CA PRO A 155 22.22 15.08 -7.90
C PRO A 155 20.98 15.56 -8.66
N ARG A 156 21.05 16.75 -9.24
CA ARG A 156 19.94 17.33 -9.98
C ARG A 156 19.68 16.53 -11.25
N LYS A 157 18.67 15.69 -11.22
CA LYS A 157 18.31 14.77 -12.32
C LYS A 157 16.80 14.80 -12.53
N LYS A 158 16.39 15.05 -13.78
CA LYS A 158 15.00 14.93 -14.19
C LYS A 158 14.74 13.51 -14.71
N ARG A 159 13.61 12.93 -14.27
CA ARG A 159 13.10 11.64 -14.75
C ARG A 159 11.67 11.86 -15.21
N GLU A 160 11.40 11.57 -16.46
CA GLU A 160 10.04 11.69 -17.01
C GLU A 160 9.34 10.34 -16.97
N CYS A 161 8.06 10.34 -16.59
CA CYS A 161 7.22 9.16 -16.67
C CYS A 161 6.77 8.93 -18.11
N ASN A 162 6.73 7.68 -18.51
CA ASN A 162 6.40 7.28 -19.89
C ASN A 162 4.88 7.21 -20.10
N TRP A 163 4.26 8.38 -20.23
CA TRP A 163 2.84 8.48 -20.57
C TRP A 163 2.64 8.65 -22.08
N SER A 164 1.45 8.27 -22.57
CA SER A 164 1.10 8.56 -23.96
C SER A 164 1.00 10.06 -24.21
N ASP A 165 1.21 10.48 -25.44
CA ASP A 165 1.13 11.87 -25.89
C ASP A 165 -0.20 12.56 -25.52
N TYR A 166 -1.26 11.78 -25.43
CA TYR A 166 -2.56 12.28 -25.01
C TYR A 166 -2.50 12.90 -23.61
N TYR A 167 -1.93 12.19 -22.65
CA TYR A 167 -1.81 12.67 -21.26
C TYR A 167 -0.78 13.79 -21.14
N LEU A 168 0.34 13.70 -21.86
CA LEU A 168 1.39 14.72 -21.80
C LEU A 168 0.95 16.09 -22.36
N LYS A 169 -0.08 16.12 -23.20
CA LYS A 169 -0.68 17.36 -23.74
C LYS A 169 -1.68 18.02 -22.80
N LEU A 170 -2.05 17.37 -21.70
CA LEU A 170 -2.94 17.98 -20.71
C LEU A 170 -2.22 19.11 -19.97
N ASN A 171 -2.77 20.32 -20.04
CA ASN A 171 -2.11 21.56 -19.59
C ASN A 171 -2.22 21.87 -18.10
N THR A 172 -2.55 20.91 -17.26
CA THR A 172 -2.70 21.15 -15.83
C THR A 172 -1.48 20.69 -15.08
N THR A 173 -0.62 21.61 -14.71
CA THR A 173 0.57 21.32 -13.91
C THR A 173 0.38 21.81 -12.50
N ASN A 174 0.30 20.88 -11.59
CA ASN A 174 0.52 21.12 -10.18
C ASN A 174 1.95 20.65 -9.84
N SER A 175 2.48 21.11 -8.74
CA SER A 175 3.76 20.62 -8.21
C SER A 175 3.57 20.01 -6.84
N GLY A 176 4.41 19.04 -6.53
CA GLY A 176 4.48 18.39 -5.24
C GLY A 176 5.91 18.07 -4.87
N LEU A 177 6.08 17.44 -3.74
CA LEU A 177 7.38 16.95 -3.29
C LEU A 177 7.36 15.43 -3.29
N PHE A 178 8.54 14.82 -3.47
CA PHE A 178 8.72 13.38 -3.28
C PHE A 178 9.96 13.13 -2.43
N VAL A 179 9.93 12.00 -1.76
CA VAL A 179 11.08 11.43 -1.08
C VAL A 179 11.07 9.91 -1.25
N PHE A 180 12.22 9.36 -1.64
CA PHE A 180 12.41 7.92 -1.72
C PHE A 180 13.12 7.46 -0.45
N LEU A 181 12.41 6.85 0.46
CA LEU A 181 12.91 6.52 1.78
C LEU A 181 14.14 5.60 1.70
N LYS A 182 15.11 5.82 2.58
CA LYS A 182 16.31 4.95 2.70
C LYS A 182 15.93 3.54 3.15
N GLU A 183 14.96 3.47 4.02
CA GLU A 183 14.43 2.24 4.58
C GLU A 183 12.92 2.29 4.53
N VAL A 184 12.33 1.19 4.12
CA VAL A 184 10.89 1.03 4.32
C VAL A 184 10.71 0.87 5.81
N PRO A 185 9.84 1.67 6.45
CA PRO A 185 9.55 1.52 7.86
C PRO A 185 9.23 0.06 8.16
N ALA A 186 9.91 -0.52 9.16
CA ALA A 186 9.70 -1.92 9.55
C ALA A 186 8.30 -2.07 10.14
N LEU A 187 7.33 -2.28 9.26
CA LEU A 187 5.93 -2.31 9.59
C LEU A 187 5.48 -3.74 9.86
N HIS A 188 5.14 -3.99 11.09
CA HIS A 188 4.21 -5.05 11.41
C HIS A 188 2.77 -4.57 11.25
N ASN A 189 2.55 -3.26 11.25
CA ASN A 189 1.26 -2.61 11.06
C ASN A 189 1.13 -2.00 9.67
N ARG A 190 -0.08 -1.92 9.16
CA ARG A 190 -0.40 -1.31 7.86
C ARG A 190 0.03 0.16 7.77
N PHE A 191 0.01 0.89 8.88
CA PHE A 191 0.43 2.28 8.97
C PHE A 191 1.62 2.41 9.91
N ALA A 192 2.74 2.87 9.38
CA ALA A 192 3.94 3.15 10.16
C ALA A 192 3.82 4.44 10.94
N PHE A 193 3.00 5.34 10.44
CA PHE A 193 2.86 6.69 10.97
C PHE A 193 1.44 7.19 10.71
N THR A 194 0.91 7.93 11.66
CA THR A 194 -0.41 8.54 11.60
C THR A 194 -0.33 10.07 11.61
N ASN A 195 0.85 10.60 11.85
CA ASN A 195 1.10 12.03 11.91
C ASN A 195 2.52 12.37 11.44
N TRP A 196 2.76 13.67 11.22
CA TRP A 196 4.03 14.17 10.71
C TRP A 196 5.23 13.80 11.60
N LEU A 197 5.11 13.90 12.93
CA LEU A 197 6.21 13.63 13.85
C LEU A 197 6.68 12.17 13.79
N GLU A 198 5.77 11.26 13.49
CA GLU A 198 6.10 9.86 13.28
C GLU A 198 6.77 9.64 11.92
N LEU A 199 6.27 10.28 10.86
CA LEU A 199 6.85 10.23 9.53
C LEU A 199 8.27 10.84 9.50
N GLU A 200 8.49 11.94 10.18
CA GLU A 200 9.76 12.69 10.20
C GLU A 200 10.96 11.79 10.53
N LYS A 201 10.77 10.80 11.38
CA LYS A 201 11.83 9.84 11.77
C LYS A 201 12.38 9.00 10.62
N TYR A 202 11.61 8.85 9.55
CA TYR A 202 11.98 8.07 8.36
C TYR A 202 12.50 8.95 7.21
N LEU A 203 12.42 10.27 7.37
CA LEU A 203 12.85 11.22 6.34
C LEU A 203 14.35 11.52 6.45
N PRO A 204 15.06 11.66 5.33
CA PRO A 204 16.45 12.13 5.35
C PRO A 204 16.57 13.55 5.90
N ASP A 205 17.61 13.82 6.70
CA ASP A 205 17.86 15.16 7.24
C ASP A 205 17.98 16.23 6.15
N GLU A 206 18.59 15.88 5.03
CA GLU A 206 18.70 16.76 3.87
C GLU A 206 17.34 17.11 3.26
N PHE A 207 16.40 16.17 3.29
CA PHE A 207 15.02 16.43 2.85
C PHE A 207 14.31 17.37 3.81
N LEU A 208 14.48 17.20 5.11
CA LEU A 208 13.89 18.10 6.11
C LEU A 208 14.41 19.53 5.96
N LYS A 209 15.71 19.72 5.71
CA LYS A 209 16.29 21.03 5.40
C LYS A 209 15.70 21.62 4.12
N PHE A 210 15.65 20.81 3.06
CA PHE A 210 15.06 21.21 1.78
C PHE A 210 13.59 21.64 1.94
N LEU A 211 12.80 20.90 2.71
CA LEU A 211 11.40 21.22 2.99
C LEU A 211 11.23 22.55 3.71
N ASN A 212 12.05 22.81 4.73
CA ASN A 212 12.05 24.07 5.46
C ASN A 212 12.39 25.26 4.56
N ASP A 213 13.38 25.12 3.67
CA ASP A 213 13.76 26.17 2.72
C ASP A 213 12.69 26.40 1.65
N PHE A 214 12.05 25.30 1.19
CA PHE A 214 10.95 25.37 0.25
C PHE A 214 9.75 26.10 0.85
N GLN A 215 9.39 25.83 2.09
CA GLN A 215 8.30 26.53 2.79
C GLN A 215 8.59 28.03 2.94
N LYS A 216 9.79 28.40 3.38
CA LYS A 216 10.18 29.81 3.54
C LYS A 216 10.11 30.62 2.24
N ASN A 217 10.41 29.98 1.11
CA ASN A 217 10.41 30.64 -0.20
C ASN A 217 9.00 30.74 -0.82
N ASN A 218 8.04 29.90 -0.40
CA ASN A 218 6.68 29.89 -0.92
C ASN A 218 5.65 30.55 0.01
N THR A 219 6.05 31.08 1.15
CA THR A 219 5.21 31.82 2.11
C THR A 219 5.26 33.34 1.94
N LYS A 220 5.73 33.82 0.78
CA LYS A 220 5.75 35.26 0.43
C LYS A 220 4.61 35.64 -0.47
#